data_e2f1f0a3f73ec249d533718598c0657e
#
_entry.id   e2f1f0a3f73ec249d533718598c0657e
#
_cell.length_a   1.000
_cell.length_b   1.000
_cell.length_c   1.000
_cell.angle_alpha   90.00
_cell.angle_beta   90.00
_cell.angle_gamma   90.00
#
_symmetry.space_group_name_H-M   'P 1'
#
loop_
_entity.id
_entity.type
_entity.pdbx_description
1 polymer ?
#
loop_
_entity_poly.entity_id
_entity_poly.type
_entity_poly.pdbx_seq_one_letter_code
_entity_poly.pdbx_strand_id
1 'polypeptide(L)'
;MKVAILSREPKSYSTKRLEQACEQRGHAVEVLDTLRVAIMTERNRPKLYHADRRIKDVDAIIPRIGASITFFGTAVVRQFEQMGVFTLNASHAITISRDKLRSLQVLSRHDIGMPPTAFVRDKNSLLPAIERLGGAPVIVKVLEGTQGVGVILADTNKMAQAIVETLQSARQNVLIQKFVAESRGRDIRAIVVGGRVVAAMRRVASGEEFRSNVHRGGRTENVALPKDYERTAIHAAQILGLRAAGVDMLESSEGPQVMEVNSSPGLEGIERATGIDVAEALVEHIEDQVLFPEVDVRQRLTLEKGYTITEFHVPPDFPLLGLTLEESGLDARDVRVLSIQRGSVVIPNPGGQERILLGDALLCYGKALTLKTLIPKDPAGRRRGAQQEAEGE
;
A
#
# COMPACT_ATOMS: atom_id res chain seq x y z
N MET A 1 -2.73 16.95 22.42
CA MET A 1 -2.56 17.29 21.00
C MET A 1 -3.84 17.81 20.39
N LYS A 2 -3.77 18.49 19.27
CA LYS A 2 -4.92 18.84 18.45
C LYS A 2 -4.94 17.96 17.19
N VAL A 3 -5.94 17.12 17.05
CA VAL A 3 -6.10 16.16 15.95
C VAL A 3 -7.21 16.64 15.01
N ALA A 4 -6.98 16.64 13.69
CA ALA A 4 -8.03 16.90 12.72
C ALA A 4 -8.41 15.61 11.97
N ILE A 5 -9.69 15.28 11.91
CA ILE A 5 -10.21 14.15 11.13
C ILE A 5 -10.74 14.70 9.82
N LEU A 6 -10.11 14.32 8.69
CA LEU A 6 -10.56 14.72 7.35
C LEU A 6 -11.66 13.77 6.88
N SER A 7 -12.92 14.17 6.98
CA SER A 7 -14.06 13.29 6.65
C SER A 7 -15.22 14.07 6.03
N ARG A 8 -15.78 13.55 4.94
CA ARG A 8 -17.04 14.02 4.35
C ARG A 8 -18.28 13.54 5.09
N GLU A 9 -18.11 12.55 5.96
CA GLU A 9 -19.20 11.89 6.67
C GLU A 9 -18.98 11.96 8.17
N PRO A 10 -19.16 13.15 8.80
CA PRO A 10 -18.90 13.34 10.21
C PRO A 10 -19.82 12.48 11.10
N LYS A 11 -20.98 12.07 10.58
CA LYS A 11 -21.94 11.23 11.30
C LYS A 11 -21.70 9.73 11.15
N SER A 12 -20.75 9.31 10.29
CA SER A 12 -20.45 7.88 10.10
C SER A 12 -19.89 7.26 11.38
N TYR A 13 -20.15 5.98 11.60
CA TYR A 13 -19.64 5.23 12.74
C TYR A 13 -18.15 5.46 12.95
N SER A 14 -17.35 5.22 11.89
CA SER A 14 -15.89 5.32 11.99
C SER A 14 -15.40 6.72 12.37
N THR A 15 -16.02 7.79 11.82
CA THR A 15 -15.63 9.17 12.17
C THR A 15 -15.94 9.47 13.62
N LYS A 16 -17.13 9.10 14.11
CA LYS A 16 -17.52 9.28 15.52
C LYS A 16 -16.65 8.49 16.47
N ARG A 17 -16.32 7.23 16.13
CA ARG A 17 -15.43 6.42 16.98
C ARG A 17 -14.04 7.04 17.12
N LEU A 18 -13.47 7.54 16.02
CA LEU A 18 -12.17 8.25 16.03
C LEU A 18 -12.23 9.55 16.83
N GLU A 19 -13.32 10.33 16.70
CA GLU A 19 -13.57 11.53 17.49
C GLU A 19 -13.63 11.18 19.00
N GLN A 20 -14.43 10.21 19.38
CA GLN A 20 -14.55 9.72 20.75
C GLN A 20 -13.22 9.21 21.33
N ALA A 21 -12.46 8.42 20.55
CA ALA A 21 -11.17 7.91 20.99
C ALA A 21 -10.15 9.05 21.23
N CYS A 22 -10.12 10.07 20.37
CA CYS A 22 -9.30 11.26 20.61
C CYS A 22 -9.70 11.99 21.90
N GLU A 23 -11.02 12.23 22.12
CA GLU A 23 -11.52 12.93 23.30
C GLU A 23 -11.24 12.13 24.59
N GLN A 24 -11.46 10.82 24.59
CA GLN A 24 -11.21 9.93 25.73
C GLN A 24 -9.74 9.92 26.16
N ARG A 25 -8.82 10.11 25.21
CA ARG A 25 -7.38 10.23 25.46
C ARG A 25 -6.93 11.68 25.75
N GLY A 26 -7.88 12.61 25.91
CA GLY A 26 -7.61 14.00 26.30
C GLY A 26 -7.10 14.89 25.16
N HIS A 27 -7.36 14.55 23.90
CA HIS A 27 -6.99 15.36 22.76
C HIS A 27 -8.11 16.29 22.33
N ALA A 28 -7.76 17.50 21.89
CA ALA A 28 -8.67 18.36 21.15
C ALA A 28 -8.86 17.77 19.74
N VAL A 29 -10.10 17.55 19.33
CA VAL A 29 -10.41 16.97 18.02
C VAL A 29 -11.32 17.89 17.22
N GLU A 30 -11.09 17.93 15.90
CA GLU A 30 -11.93 18.67 14.97
C GLU A 30 -12.18 17.83 13.70
N VAL A 31 -13.45 17.67 13.33
CA VAL A 31 -13.81 17.00 12.07
C VAL A 31 -13.94 18.05 10.97
N LEU A 32 -13.11 17.93 9.95
CA LEU A 32 -13.09 18.85 8.81
C LEU A 32 -13.66 18.16 7.56
N ASP A 33 -14.70 18.75 6.96
CA ASP A 33 -15.13 18.33 5.64
C ASP A 33 -14.04 18.63 4.60
N THR A 34 -13.44 17.57 4.08
CA THR A 34 -12.31 17.66 3.15
C THR A 34 -12.60 18.54 1.94
N LEU A 35 -13.84 18.53 1.41
CA LEU A 35 -14.20 19.33 0.24
C LEU A 35 -14.39 20.83 0.55
N ARG A 36 -14.48 21.21 1.82
CA ARG A 36 -14.55 22.61 2.26
C ARG A 36 -13.19 23.20 2.62
N VAL A 37 -12.12 22.43 2.36
CA VAL A 37 -10.74 22.90 2.60
C VAL A 37 -10.23 23.63 1.36
N ALA A 38 -9.71 24.84 1.55
CA ALA A 38 -8.99 25.60 0.52
C ALA A 38 -7.48 25.48 0.77
N ILE A 39 -6.74 25.15 -0.30
CA ILE A 39 -5.28 25.02 -0.29
C ILE A 39 -4.68 26.35 -0.80
N MET A 40 -3.80 26.95 0.00
CA MET A 40 -3.05 28.15 -0.38
C MET A 40 -1.56 27.83 -0.43
N THR A 41 -0.96 28.00 -1.60
CA THR A 41 0.47 27.78 -1.84
C THR A 41 1.17 29.12 -2.00
N GLU A 42 1.99 29.47 -1.03
CA GLU A 42 2.82 30.68 -1.03
C GLU A 42 4.26 30.28 -0.69
N ARG A 43 5.23 31.05 -1.16
CA ARG A 43 6.65 30.83 -0.87
C ARG A 43 6.90 30.75 0.65
N ASN A 44 7.40 29.61 1.13
CA ASN A 44 7.71 29.34 2.55
C ASN A 44 6.53 29.44 3.53
N ARG A 45 5.29 29.46 3.03
CA ARG A 45 4.08 29.66 3.85
C ARG A 45 2.91 28.82 3.36
N PRO A 46 3.02 27.46 3.35
CA PRO A 46 1.87 26.63 3.02
C PRO A 46 0.75 26.87 4.05
N LYS A 47 -0.49 27.03 3.59
CA LYS A 47 -1.65 27.31 4.43
C LYS A 47 -2.86 26.51 3.97
N LEU A 48 -3.73 26.22 4.93
CA LEU A 48 -5.04 25.61 4.70
C LEU A 48 -6.12 26.46 5.38
N TYR A 49 -7.27 26.55 4.75
CA TYR A 49 -8.47 27.17 5.27
C TYR A 49 -9.62 26.17 5.21
N HIS A 50 -10.44 26.10 6.24
CA HIS A 50 -11.72 25.39 6.22
C HIS A 50 -12.84 26.42 6.24
N ALA A 51 -13.60 26.54 5.17
CA ALA A 51 -14.41 27.70 4.88
C ALA A 51 -13.54 28.98 4.97
N ASP A 52 -13.91 29.94 5.82
CA ASP A 52 -13.18 31.21 5.97
C ASP A 52 -12.16 31.19 7.11
N ARG A 53 -12.05 30.09 7.86
CA ARG A 53 -11.17 29.95 9.02
C ARG A 53 -9.85 29.29 8.63
N ARG A 54 -8.74 29.96 8.91
CA ARG A 54 -7.41 29.37 8.76
C ARG A 54 -7.25 28.19 9.72
N ILE A 55 -6.81 27.04 9.21
CA ILE A 55 -6.43 25.88 10.02
C ILE A 55 -5.05 26.13 10.63
N LYS A 56 -4.93 26.07 11.96
CA LYS A 56 -3.70 26.32 12.71
C LYS A 56 -3.57 25.34 13.88
N ASP A 57 -2.34 25.17 14.32
CA ASP A 57 -2.00 24.45 15.57
C ASP A 57 -2.55 23.01 15.58
N VAL A 58 -2.50 22.33 14.42
CA VAL A 58 -2.85 20.93 14.27
C VAL A 58 -1.57 20.10 14.37
N ASP A 59 -1.53 19.14 15.29
CA ASP A 59 -0.39 18.24 15.51
C ASP A 59 -0.46 17.03 14.60
N ALA A 60 -1.67 16.49 14.38
CA ALA A 60 -1.89 15.29 13.57
C ALA A 60 -3.19 15.33 12.77
N ILE A 61 -3.22 14.61 11.65
CA ILE A 61 -4.47 14.37 10.90
C ILE A 61 -4.76 12.88 10.72
N ILE A 62 -6.05 12.55 10.73
CA ILE A 62 -6.58 11.23 10.38
C ILE A 62 -7.33 11.35 9.05
N PRO A 63 -6.71 10.95 7.92
CA PRO A 63 -7.35 11.02 6.61
C PRO A 63 -8.41 9.93 6.44
N ARG A 64 -9.67 10.33 6.21
CA ARG A 64 -10.78 9.45 5.81
C ARG A 64 -11.16 9.73 4.35
N ILE A 65 -10.20 9.50 3.46
CA ILE A 65 -10.32 9.84 2.05
C ILE A 65 -11.03 8.71 1.28
N GLY A 66 -12.22 8.98 0.78
CA GLY A 66 -13.00 8.08 -0.06
C GLY A 66 -12.56 8.09 -1.53
N ALA A 67 -13.00 7.09 -2.31
CA ALA A 67 -12.64 6.95 -3.73
C ALA A 67 -13.06 8.17 -4.57
N SER A 68 -14.25 8.73 -4.31
CA SER A 68 -14.80 9.86 -5.07
C SER A 68 -14.02 11.18 -4.92
N ILE A 69 -13.15 11.29 -3.91
CA ILE A 69 -12.39 12.52 -3.65
C ILE A 69 -10.89 12.27 -3.55
N THR A 70 -10.39 11.15 -4.08
CA THR A 70 -8.99 10.76 -3.90
C THR A 70 -8.02 11.85 -4.32
N PHE A 71 -8.19 12.44 -5.50
CA PHE A 71 -7.30 13.50 -6.01
C PHE A 71 -7.24 14.71 -5.06
N PHE A 72 -8.39 15.30 -4.76
CA PHE A 72 -8.44 16.48 -3.90
C PHE A 72 -8.09 16.16 -2.43
N GLY A 73 -8.60 15.05 -1.92
CA GLY A 73 -8.32 14.61 -0.56
C GLY A 73 -6.83 14.38 -0.30
N THR A 74 -6.12 13.73 -1.23
CA THR A 74 -4.67 13.55 -1.11
C THR A 74 -3.89 14.84 -1.32
N ALA A 75 -4.40 15.81 -2.08
CA ALA A 75 -3.82 17.14 -2.16
C ALA A 75 -3.91 17.89 -0.82
N VAL A 76 -5.05 17.79 -0.12
CA VAL A 76 -5.21 18.35 1.24
C VAL A 76 -4.26 17.67 2.23
N VAL A 77 -4.17 16.33 2.23
CA VAL A 77 -3.21 15.59 3.08
C VAL A 77 -1.79 16.05 2.81
N ARG A 78 -1.39 16.14 1.55
CA ARG A 78 -0.05 16.62 1.14
C ARG A 78 0.24 18.03 1.64
N GLN A 79 -0.74 18.90 1.64
CA GLN A 79 -0.56 20.25 2.17
C GLN A 79 -0.30 20.24 3.68
N PHE A 80 -0.97 19.38 4.46
CA PHE A 80 -0.66 19.17 5.87
C PHE A 80 0.76 18.65 6.06
N GLU A 81 1.21 17.71 5.23
CA GLU A 81 2.60 17.23 5.23
C GLU A 81 3.61 18.38 5.01
N GLN A 82 3.33 19.29 4.04
CA GLN A 82 4.18 20.48 3.81
C GLN A 82 4.13 21.49 4.96
N MET A 83 3.10 21.46 5.79
CA MET A 83 3.00 22.27 7.01
C MET A 83 3.70 21.61 8.22
N GLY A 84 4.27 20.42 8.05
CA GLY A 84 4.94 19.67 9.12
C GLY A 84 3.97 18.95 10.07
N VAL A 85 2.70 18.80 9.69
CA VAL A 85 1.68 18.09 10.48
C VAL A 85 1.81 16.60 10.25
N PHE A 86 1.80 15.81 11.33
CA PHE A 86 1.80 14.34 11.21
C PHE A 86 0.53 13.86 10.51
N THR A 87 0.69 12.90 9.58
CA THR A 87 -0.43 12.26 8.88
C THR A 87 -0.43 10.77 9.17
N LEU A 88 -1.55 10.23 9.70
CA LEU A 88 -1.68 8.80 9.99
C LEU A 88 -1.31 7.94 8.78
N ASN A 89 -1.76 8.34 7.59
CA ASN A 89 -1.29 7.79 6.32
C ASN A 89 -0.84 8.92 5.41
N ALA A 90 0.33 8.79 4.84
CA ALA A 90 0.89 9.77 3.91
C ALA A 90 0.10 9.84 2.60
N SER A 91 0.07 11.02 1.98
CA SER A 91 -0.68 11.28 0.74
C SER A 91 -0.31 10.34 -0.40
N HIS A 92 0.98 10.02 -0.55
CA HIS A 92 1.46 9.10 -1.58
C HIS A 92 0.99 7.65 -1.34
N ALA A 93 1.01 7.17 -0.09
CA ALA A 93 0.55 5.85 0.29
C ALA A 93 -0.96 5.68 0.05
N ILE A 94 -1.74 6.71 0.41
CA ILE A 94 -3.18 6.76 0.11
C ILE A 94 -3.40 6.68 -1.41
N THR A 95 -2.66 7.43 -2.21
CA THR A 95 -2.78 7.44 -3.67
C THR A 95 -2.47 6.06 -4.26
N ILE A 96 -1.40 5.39 -3.80
CA ILE A 96 -1.04 4.04 -4.27
C ILE A 96 -2.14 3.03 -3.91
N SER A 97 -2.60 3.02 -2.66
CA SER A 97 -3.60 2.05 -2.20
C SER A 97 -4.97 2.23 -2.86
N ARG A 98 -5.31 3.47 -3.26
CA ARG A 98 -6.57 3.78 -3.95
C ARG A 98 -6.58 3.37 -5.41
N ASP A 99 -5.43 3.29 -6.06
CA ASP A 99 -5.29 2.78 -7.41
C ASP A 99 -5.08 1.26 -7.34
N LYS A 100 -6.16 0.50 -7.61
CA LYS A 100 -6.15 -0.98 -7.55
C LYS A 100 -5.07 -1.62 -8.41
N LEU A 101 -4.84 -1.09 -9.62
CA LEU A 101 -3.82 -1.63 -10.51
C LEU A 101 -2.42 -1.33 -9.96
N ARG A 102 -2.18 -0.08 -9.56
CA ARG A 102 -0.89 0.35 -9.03
C ARG A 102 -0.53 -0.38 -7.73
N SER A 103 -1.49 -0.58 -6.83
CA SER A 103 -1.23 -1.34 -5.59
C SER A 103 -0.80 -2.78 -5.88
N LEU A 104 -1.47 -3.46 -6.82
CA LEU A 104 -1.07 -4.81 -7.25
C LEU A 104 0.30 -4.83 -7.93
N GLN A 105 0.61 -3.84 -8.80
CA GLN A 105 1.92 -3.71 -9.44
C GLN A 105 3.04 -3.49 -8.41
N VAL A 106 2.79 -2.69 -7.37
CA VAL A 106 3.77 -2.47 -6.29
C VAL A 106 3.96 -3.74 -5.48
N LEU A 107 2.87 -4.42 -5.08
CA LEU A 107 2.94 -5.67 -4.32
C LEU A 107 3.60 -6.81 -5.10
N SER A 108 3.43 -6.87 -6.44
CA SER A 108 3.96 -7.95 -7.29
C SER A 108 5.49 -8.01 -7.35
N ARG A 109 6.20 -6.97 -6.90
CA ARG A 109 7.67 -6.97 -6.80
C ARG A 109 8.18 -7.61 -5.50
N HIS A 110 7.28 -8.00 -4.61
CA HIS A 110 7.60 -8.54 -3.31
C HIS A 110 6.99 -9.93 -3.18
N ASP A 111 7.52 -10.72 -2.27
CA ASP A 111 7.00 -12.04 -1.94
C ASP A 111 5.68 -11.95 -1.15
N ILE A 112 4.63 -11.52 -1.83
CA ILE A 112 3.26 -11.35 -1.32
C ILE A 112 2.31 -12.18 -2.17
N GLY A 113 1.65 -13.16 -1.55
CA GLY A 113 0.59 -13.92 -2.21
C GLY A 113 -0.53 -12.99 -2.71
N MET A 114 -0.88 -13.11 -3.98
CA MET A 114 -2.00 -12.39 -4.59
C MET A 114 -2.60 -13.20 -5.73
N PRO A 115 -3.91 -13.13 -5.97
CA PRO A 115 -4.49 -13.81 -7.13
C PRO A 115 -3.92 -13.23 -8.43
N PRO A 116 -3.43 -14.04 -9.36
CA PRO A 116 -2.95 -13.58 -10.66
C PRO A 116 -3.96 -12.65 -11.33
N THR A 117 -3.47 -11.51 -11.81
CA THR A 117 -4.33 -10.42 -12.31
C THR A 117 -3.79 -9.89 -13.63
N ALA A 118 -4.66 -9.69 -14.60
CA ALA A 118 -4.36 -9.07 -15.89
C ALA A 118 -5.12 -7.76 -16.07
N PHE A 119 -4.47 -6.80 -16.74
CA PHE A 119 -5.06 -5.55 -17.22
C PHE A 119 -4.84 -5.47 -18.73
N VAL A 120 -5.90 -5.46 -19.49
CA VAL A 120 -5.85 -5.52 -20.96
C VAL A 120 -6.74 -4.43 -21.56
N ARG A 121 -6.23 -3.74 -22.58
CA ARG A 121 -6.97 -2.71 -23.34
C ARG A 121 -7.31 -3.17 -24.76
N ASP A 122 -6.42 -3.96 -25.38
CA ASP A 122 -6.64 -4.48 -26.71
C ASP A 122 -7.50 -5.74 -26.68
N LYS A 123 -8.55 -5.78 -27.51
CA LYS A 123 -9.50 -6.89 -27.58
C LYS A 123 -8.85 -8.21 -28.01
N ASN A 124 -7.86 -8.17 -28.89
CA ASN A 124 -7.17 -9.37 -29.36
C ASN A 124 -6.30 -10.01 -28.28
N SER A 125 -5.86 -9.23 -27.30
CA SER A 125 -5.06 -9.69 -26.17
C SER A 125 -5.92 -10.22 -25.01
N LEU A 126 -7.25 -10.08 -25.07
CA LEU A 126 -8.14 -10.39 -23.97
C LEU A 126 -8.23 -11.89 -23.68
N LEU A 127 -8.56 -12.69 -24.69
CA LEU A 127 -8.67 -14.15 -24.53
C LEU A 127 -7.32 -14.78 -24.14
N PRO A 128 -6.20 -14.46 -24.79
CA PRO A 128 -4.87 -14.91 -24.34
C PRO A 128 -4.54 -14.52 -22.89
N ALA A 129 -4.96 -13.35 -22.42
CA ALA A 129 -4.77 -12.94 -21.03
C ALA A 129 -5.58 -13.82 -20.06
N ILE A 130 -6.86 -14.10 -20.38
CA ILE A 130 -7.69 -14.99 -19.56
C ILE A 130 -7.07 -16.41 -19.49
N GLU A 131 -6.58 -16.92 -20.62
CA GLU A 131 -5.93 -18.23 -20.67
C GLU A 131 -4.65 -18.29 -19.83
N ARG A 132 -3.81 -17.24 -19.84
CA ARG A 132 -2.62 -17.14 -18.99
C ARG A 132 -2.96 -17.08 -17.49
N LEU A 133 -4.16 -16.62 -17.11
CA LEU A 133 -4.64 -16.69 -15.73
C LEU A 133 -5.15 -18.08 -15.32
N GLY A 134 -5.08 -19.07 -16.23
CA GLY A 134 -5.59 -20.42 -16.04
C GLY A 134 -7.01 -20.62 -16.55
N GLY A 135 -7.57 -19.67 -17.31
CA GLY A 135 -8.95 -19.72 -17.83
C GLY A 135 -10.01 -19.37 -16.79
N ALA A 136 -11.26 -19.43 -17.21
CA ALA A 136 -12.40 -19.24 -16.31
C ALA A 136 -12.56 -20.40 -15.32
N PRO A 137 -13.13 -20.18 -14.11
CA PRO A 137 -13.80 -18.94 -13.70
C PRO A 137 -12.82 -17.82 -13.35
N VAL A 138 -13.16 -16.58 -13.72
CA VAL A 138 -12.39 -15.37 -13.41
C VAL A 138 -13.30 -14.28 -12.83
N ILE A 139 -12.68 -13.38 -12.06
CA ILE A 139 -13.35 -12.17 -11.56
C ILE A 139 -13.00 -10.99 -12.47
N VAL A 140 -14.01 -10.30 -12.97
CA VAL A 140 -13.87 -9.01 -13.66
C VAL A 140 -14.17 -7.89 -12.68
N LYS A 141 -13.23 -6.96 -12.48
CA LYS A 141 -13.35 -5.85 -11.52
C LYS A 141 -13.22 -4.51 -12.25
N VAL A 142 -14.18 -3.63 -12.07
CA VAL A 142 -14.05 -2.23 -12.50
C VAL A 142 -13.07 -1.50 -11.58
N LEU A 143 -12.10 -0.76 -12.15
CA LEU A 143 -11.08 -0.05 -11.37
C LEU A 143 -11.67 1.01 -10.44
N GLU A 144 -12.67 1.73 -10.89
CA GLU A 144 -13.29 2.85 -10.16
C GLU A 144 -14.46 2.41 -9.24
N GLY A 145 -14.74 1.10 -9.15
CA GLY A 145 -15.81 0.55 -8.30
C GLY A 145 -15.42 0.49 -6.82
N THR A 146 -16.41 0.67 -5.94
CA THR A 146 -16.29 0.53 -4.48
C THR A 146 -17.34 -0.43 -3.91
N GLN A 147 -17.11 -0.98 -2.71
CA GLN A 147 -18.07 -1.83 -1.96
C GLN A 147 -18.60 -3.04 -2.75
N GLY A 148 -17.76 -3.63 -3.63
CA GLY A 148 -18.16 -4.77 -4.46
C GLY A 148 -19.08 -4.40 -5.65
N VAL A 149 -19.32 -3.11 -5.92
CA VAL A 149 -19.95 -2.65 -7.15
C VAL A 149 -18.94 -2.80 -8.28
N GLY A 150 -19.38 -3.42 -9.42
CA GLY A 150 -18.48 -3.68 -10.56
C GLY A 150 -17.52 -4.86 -10.36
N VAL A 151 -17.84 -5.80 -9.45
CA VAL A 151 -17.16 -7.10 -9.31
C VAL A 151 -18.08 -8.19 -9.86
N ILE A 152 -17.66 -8.88 -10.92
CA ILE A 152 -18.48 -9.85 -11.66
C ILE A 152 -17.71 -11.16 -11.78
N LEU A 153 -18.33 -12.27 -11.38
CA LEU A 153 -17.81 -13.61 -11.63
C LEU A 153 -18.20 -14.04 -13.05
N ALA A 154 -17.25 -14.49 -13.82
CA ALA A 154 -17.46 -15.04 -15.16
C ALA A 154 -17.04 -16.53 -15.16
N ASP A 155 -18.03 -17.41 -15.32
CA ASP A 155 -17.82 -18.85 -15.23
C ASP A 155 -17.23 -19.47 -16.52
N THR A 156 -17.22 -18.73 -17.63
CA THR A 156 -16.63 -19.18 -18.89
C THR A 156 -15.81 -18.09 -19.55
N ASN A 157 -14.80 -18.46 -20.35
CA ASN A 157 -13.96 -17.51 -21.10
C ASN A 157 -14.81 -16.61 -22.02
N LYS A 158 -15.85 -17.16 -22.68
CA LYS A 158 -16.77 -16.38 -23.53
C LYS A 158 -17.53 -15.32 -22.73
N MET A 159 -18.01 -15.69 -21.54
CA MET A 159 -18.71 -14.76 -20.64
C MET A 159 -17.76 -13.65 -20.17
N ALA A 160 -16.54 -14.00 -19.76
CA ALA A 160 -15.51 -13.04 -19.35
C ALA A 160 -15.20 -12.06 -20.47
N GLN A 161 -15.01 -12.55 -21.71
CA GLN A 161 -14.78 -11.73 -22.88
C GLN A 161 -15.94 -10.75 -23.14
N ALA A 162 -17.18 -11.25 -23.17
CA ALA A 162 -18.35 -10.41 -23.41
C ALA A 162 -18.51 -9.29 -22.35
N ILE A 163 -18.30 -9.62 -21.08
CA ILE A 163 -18.36 -8.65 -19.97
C ILE A 163 -17.29 -7.58 -20.14
N VAL A 164 -16.03 -7.97 -20.39
CA VAL A 164 -14.92 -7.02 -20.53
C VAL A 164 -15.10 -6.12 -21.74
N GLU A 165 -15.50 -6.66 -22.91
CA GLU A 165 -15.77 -5.89 -24.11
C GLU A 165 -16.90 -4.89 -23.90
N THR A 166 -17.98 -5.28 -23.20
CA THR A 166 -19.09 -4.39 -22.85
C THR A 166 -18.63 -3.24 -21.96
N LEU A 167 -17.89 -3.54 -20.90
CA LEU A 167 -17.37 -2.52 -19.97
C LEU A 167 -16.37 -1.58 -20.64
N GLN A 168 -15.47 -2.10 -21.49
CA GLN A 168 -14.53 -1.30 -22.26
C GLN A 168 -15.24 -0.40 -23.29
N SER A 169 -16.31 -0.87 -23.92
CA SER A 169 -17.14 -0.05 -24.82
C SER A 169 -17.78 1.12 -24.07
N ALA A 170 -18.13 0.92 -22.79
CA ALA A 170 -18.58 1.97 -21.87
C ALA A 170 -17.42 2.79 -21.26
N ARG A 171 -16.20 2.69 -21.82
CA ARG A 171 -14.97 3.39 -21.37
C ARG A 171 -14.54 3.06 -19.94
N GLN A 172 -14.98 1.93 -19.38
CA GLN A 172 -14.56 1.47 -18.08
C GLN A 172 -13.21 0.75 -18.17
N ASN A 173 -12.32 1.02 -17.22
CA ASN A 173 -11.09 0.27 -17.02
C ASN A 173 -11.39 -0.94 -16.13
N VAL A 174 -10.95 -2.13 -16.55
CA VAL A 174 -11.26 -3.36 -15.85
C VAL A 174 -10.00 -4.20 -15.61
N LEU A 175 -9.96 -4.88 -14.46
CA LEU A 175 -9.02 -5.94 -14.14
C LEU A 175 -9.71 -7.30 -14.33
N ILE A 176 -8.94 -8.28 -14.78
CA ILE A 176 -9.35 -9.67 -14.84
C ILE A 176 -8.45 -10.40 -13.82
N GLN A 177 -9.05 -11.11 -12.88
CA GLN A 177 -8.32 -11.76 -11.80
C GLN A 177 -8.75 -13.23 -11.69
N LYS A 178 -7.80 -14.13 -11.46
CA LYS A 178 -8.07 -15.55 -11.19
C LYS A 178 -9.06 -15.66 -10.03
N PHE A 179 -10.06 -16.50 -10.19
CA PHE A 179 -11.00 -16.81 -9.11
C PHE A 179 -10.37 -17.82 -8.15
N VAL A 180 -10.33 -17.47 -6.87
CA VAL A 180 -9.85 -18.35 -5.79
C VAL A 180 -11.04 -19.12 -5.26
N ALA A 181 -11.24 -20.35 -5.74
CA ALA A 181 -12.44 -21.15 -5.47
C ALA A 181 -12.58 -21.51 -3.99
N GLU A 182 -11.47 -21.73 -3.30
CA GLU A 182 -11.42 -22.07 -1.87
C GLU A 182 -12.00 -20.96 -0.99
N SER A 183 -11.92 -19.71 -1.45
CA SER A 183 -12.46 -18.53 -0.75
C SER A 183 -13.82 -18.08 -1.26
N ARG A 184 -14.56 -18.93 -2.00
CA ARG A 184 -15.86 -18.52 -2.50
C ARG A 184 -16.78 -18.05 -1.38
N GLY A 185 -17.23 -16.79 -1.47
CA GLY A 185 -18.14 -16.17 -0.49
C GLY A 185 -17.50 -15.84 0.86
N ARG A 186 -16.19 -15.90 1.00
CA ARG A 186 -15.51 -15.54 2.26
C ARG A 186 -14.17 -14.88 2.01
N ASP A 187 -13.81 -14.00 2.93
CA ASP A 187 -12.50 -13.40 3.00
C ASP A 187 -12.13 -13.03 4.44
N ILE A 188 -10.86 -12.71 4.66
CA ILE A 188 -10.34 -12.21 5.93
C ILE A 188 -10.00 -10.73 5.76
N ARG A 189 -10.47 -9.90 6.69
CA ARG A 189 -10.01 -8.52 6.85
C ARG A 189 -9.18 -8.39 8.11
N ALA A 190 -7.92 -8.00 7.95
CA ALA A 190 -7.03 -7.64 9.04
C ALA A 190 -6.86 -6.12 9.09
N ILE A 191 -6.92 -5.53 10.30
CA ILE A 191 -6.54 -4.12 10.51
C ILE A 191 -5.12 -4.07 11.03
N VAL A 192 -4.25 -3.44 10.25
CA VAL A 192 -2.85 -3.18 10.59
C VAL A 192 -2.72 -1.75 11.09
N VAL A 193 -2.05 -1.56 12.22
CA VAL A 193 -1.72 -0.25 12.79
C VAL A 193 -0.27 -0.30 13.30
N GLY A 194 0.59 0.59 12.84
CA GLY A 194 1.97 0.69 13.31
C GLY A 194 2.79 -0.59 13.15
N GLY A 195 2.55 -1.36 12.08
CA GLY A 195 3.27 -2.61 11.81
C GLY A 195 2.81 -3.81 12.65
N ARG A 196 1.64 -3.75 13.29
CA ARG A 196 1.01 -4.88 13.99
C ARG A 196 -0.44 -5.06 13.56
N VAL A 197 -0.93 -6.28 13.54
CA VAL A 197 -2.37 -6.55 13.37
C VAL A 197 -3.07 -6.32 14.71
N VAL A 198 -4.01 -5.37 14.75
CA VAL A 198 -4.76 -5.04 15.96
C VAL A 198 -6.07 -5.80 16.05
N ALA A 199 -6.71 -6.10 14.93
CA ALA A 199 -7.95 -6.87 14.89
C ALA A 199 -8.06 -7.61 13.55
N ALA A 200 -8.75 -8.75 13.54
CA ALA A 200 -9.06 -9.50 12.33
C ALA A 200 -10.46 -10.10 12.39
N MET A 201 -11.15 -10.09 11.24
CA MET A 201 -12.45 -10.74 11.10
C MET A 201 -12.53 -11.52 9.80
N ARG A 202 -13.28 -12.60 9.80
CA ARG A 202 -13.72 -13.28 8.57
C ARG A 202 -15.08 -12.70 8.18
N ARG A 203 -15.22 -12.36 6.89
CA ARG A 203 -16.50 -12.00 6.30
C ARG A 203 -17.03 -13.19 5.51
N VAL A 204 -18.30 -13.52 5.69
CA VAL A 204 -18.94 -14.64 5.03
C VAL A 204 -20.21 -14.14 4.35
N ALA A 205 -20.32 -14.39 3.05
CA ALA A 205 -21.49 -14.03 2.26
C ALA A 205 -22.73 -14.81 2.69
N SER A 206 -23.90 -14.28 2.39
CA SER A 206 -25.17 -14.98 2.62
C SER A 206 -25.62 -15.70 1.35
N GLY A 207 -26.08 -16.93 1.47
CA GLY A 207 -26.59 -17.72 0.37
C GLY A 207 -25.52 -18.06 -0.68
N GLU A 208 -25.85 -17.93 -1.97
CA GLU A 208 -24.96 -18.23 -3.09
C GLU A 208 -24.09 -17.05 -3.54
N GLU A 209 -24.14 -15.92 -2.84
CA GLU A 209 -23.34 -14.75 -3.17
C GLU A 209 -21.84 -15.07 -2.99
N PHE A 210 -21.03 -14.76 -3.98
CA PHE A 210 -19.59 -14.99 -3.93
C PHE A 210 -18.81 -13.83 -3.29
N ARG A 211 -19.45 -12.65 -3.13
CA ARG A 211 -18.86 -11.47 -2.51
C ARG A 211 -19.20 -11.40 -1.03
N SER A 212 -18.21 -11.39 -0.18
CA SER A 212 -18.33 -11.44 1.28
C SER A 212 -18.64 -10.09 1.96
N ASN A 213 -18.94 -9.04 1.19
CA ASN A 213 -19.12 -7.68 1.70
C ASN A 213 -20.30 -7.58 2.70
N VAL A 214 -20.03 -7.08 3.90
CA VAL A 214 -21.02 -6.89 4.99
C VAL A 214 -22.22 -6.04 4.55
N HIS A 215 -21.98 -5.00 3.75
CA HIS A 215 -23.05 -4.15 3.19
C HIS A 215 -24.04 -4.88 2.26
N ARG A 216 -23.74 -6.12 1.88
CA ARG A 216 -24.60 -7.00 1.07
C ARG A 216 -25.27 -8.10 1.92
N GLY A 217 -25.30 -7.94 3.27
CA GLY A 217 -25.90 -8.91 4.16
C GLY A 217 -24.95 -10.04 4.59
N GLY A 218 -23.67 -9.92 4.32
CA GLY A 218 -22.66 -10.84 4.84
C GLY A 218 -22.54 -10.75 6.35
N ARG A 219 -22.25 -11.88 6.99
CA ARG A 219 -21.96 -11.95 8.43
C ARG A 219 -20.46 -11.79 8.68
N THR A 220 -20.11 -11.38 9.89
CA THR A 220 -18.72 -11.24 10.35
C THR A 220 -18.46 -12.17 11.54
N GLU A 221 -17.27 -12.74 11.57
CA GLU A 221 -16.82 -13.64 12.63
C GLU A 221 -15.44 -13.17 13.11
N ASN A 222 -15.20 -13.18 14.41
CA ASN A 222 -13.86 -12.95 14.96
C ASN A 222 -12.96 -14.12 14.53
N VAL A 223 -11.73 -13.85 14.12
CA VAL A 223 -10.77 -14.87 13.69
C VAL A 223 -9.40 -14.63 14.31
N ALA A 224 -8.82 -15.66 14.90
CA ALA A 224 -7.40 -15.68 15.25
C ALA A 224 -6.59 -15.93 13.98
N LEU A 225 -5.78 -14.95 13.57
CA LEU A 225 -4.98 -15.08 12.35
C LEU A 225 -3.83 -16.08 12.55
N PRO A 226 -3.63 -17.01 11.60
CA PRO A 226 -2.36 -17.71 11.47
C PRO A 226 -1.19 -16.74 11.24
N LYS A 227 0.01 -17.11 11.65
CA LYS A 227 1.21 -16.22 11.57
C LYS A 227 1.58 -15.79 10.16
N ASP A 228 1.33 -16.61 9.16
CA ASP A 228 1.55 -16.29 7.74
C ASP A 228 0.57 -15.22 7.26
N TYR A 229 -0.70 -15.26 7.66
CA TYR A 229 -1.70 -14.22 7.36
C TYR A 229 -1.36 -12.91 8.06
N GLU A 230 -0.95 -12.97 9.33
CA GLU A 230 -0.54 -11.78 10.08
C GLU A 230 0.67 -11.11 9.40
N ARG A 231 1.71 -11.90 9.09
CA ARG A 231 2.91 -11.42 8.39
C ARG A 231 2.58 -10.81 7.03
N THR A 232 1.75 -11.49 6.23
CA THR A 232 1.33 -11.00 4.91
C THR A 232 0.58 -9.68 5.01
N ALA A 233 -0.35 -9.54 5.98
CA ALA A 233 -1.08 -8.30 6.19
C ALA A 233 -0.16 -7.13 6.57
N ILE A 234 0.77 -7.36 7.48
CA ILE A 234 1.76 -6.36 7.90
C ILE A 234 2.65 -5.95 6.72
N HIS A 235 3.22 -6.91 5.99
CA HIS A 235 4.08 -6.64 4.83
C HIS A 235 3.34 -5.87 3.73
N ALA A 236 2.09 -6.27 3.41
CA ALA A 236 1.30 -5.57 2.40
C ALA A 236 1.05 -4.10 2.76
N ALA A 237 0.76 -3.80 4.03
CA ALA A 237 0.61 -2.42 4.51
C ALA A 237 1.94 -1.64 4.42
N GLN A 238 3.04 -2.24 4.86
CA GLN A 238 4.38 -1.64 4.84
C GLN A 238 4.87 -1.34 3.42
N ILE A 239 4.73 -2.28 2.48
CA ILE A 239 5.13 -2.12 1.08
C ILE A 239 4.40 -0.94 0.43
N LEU A 240 3.12 -0.73 0.75
CA LEU A 240 2.35 0.41 0.27
C LEU A 240 2.58 1.69 1.07
N GLY A 241 3.40 1.66 2.12
CA GLY A 241 3.72 2.80 2.97
C GLY A 241 2.57 3.23 3.90
N LEU A 242 1.65 2.32 4.24
CA LEU A 242 0.50 2.59 5.09
C LEU A 242 0.81 2.25 6.55
N ARG A 243 0.67 3.23 7.45
CA ARG A 243 0.75 3.04 8.90
C ARG A 243 -0.53 2.46 9.49
N ALA A 244 -1.66 2.76 8.86
CA ALA A 244 -2.97 2.21 9.19
C ALA A 244 -3.65 1.68 7.93
N ALA A 245 -4.00 0.40 7.90
CA ALA A 245 -4.58 -0.25 6.74
C ALA A 245 -5.60 -1.33 7.11
N GLY A 246 -6.60 -1.50 6.24
CA GLY A 246 -7.42 -2.70 6.21
C GLY A 246 -6.96 -3.59 5.06
N VAL A 247 -6.41 -4.74 5.37
CA VAL A 247 -5.92 -5.71 4.39
C VAL A 247 -6.95 -6.81 4.20
N ASP A 248 -7.45 -6.95 2.98
CA ASP A 248 -8.42 -7.97 2.60
C ASP A 248 -7.67 -9.13 1.92
N MET A 249 -7.80 -10.34 2.46
CA MET A 249 -7.10 -11.53 2.01
C MET A 249 -8.06 -12.69 1.74
N LEU A 250 -7.80 -13.43 0.68
CA LEU A 250 -8.46 -14.70 0.40
C LEU A 250 -7.67 -15.84 1.04
N GLU A 251 -8.42 -16.87 1.48
CA GLU A 251 -7.87 -18.12 1.98
C GLU A 251 -7.67 -19.08 0.80
N SER A 252 -6.45 -19.56 0.55
CA SER A 252 -6.16 -20.51 -0.52
C SER A 252 -5.21 -21.61 -0.06
N SER A 253 -5.11 -22.67 -0.85
CA SER A 253 -4.14 -23.75 -0.63
C SER A 253 -2.67 -23.29 -0.74
N GLU A 254 -2.43 -22.18 -1.43
CA GLU A 254 -1.11 -21.52 -1.58
C GLU A 254 -0.81 -20.54 -0.44
N GLY A 255 -1.68 -20.44 0.57
CA GLY A 255 -1.59 -19.47 1.67
C GLY A 255 -2.42 -18.21 1.44
N PRO A 256 -2.17 -17.13 2.22
CA PRO A 256 -2.94 -15.88 2.14
C PRO A 256 -2.72 -15.17 0.80
N GLN A 257 -3.83 -14.78 0.15
CA GLN A 257 -3.80 -14.06 -1.13
C GLN A 257 -4.37 -12.64 -0.92
N VAL A 258 -3.51 -11.61 -0.96
CA VAL A 258 -3.94 -10.20 -0.79
C VAL A 258 -4.79 -9.77 -1.97
N MET A 259 -6.02 -9.36 -1.67
CA MET A 259 -6.98 -8.89 -2.65
C MET A 259 -7.04 -7.37 -2.76
N GLU A 260 -6.94 -6.69 -1.64
CA GLU A 260 -7.03 -5.23 -1.54
C GLU A 260 -6.41 -4.73 -0.23
N VAL A 261 -5.79 -3.54 -0.28
CA VAL A 261 -5.27 -2.85 0.91
C VAL A 261 -5.90 -1.46 0.99
N ASN A 262 -6.67 -1.22 2.03
CA ASN A 262 -7.49 -0.01 2.20
C ASN A 262 -6.84 0.97 3.17
N SER A 263 -6.51 2.19 2.73
CA SER A 263 -5.93 3.27 3.56
C SER A 263 -6.91 3.93 4.53
N SER A 264 -8.21 3.67 4.42
CA SER A 264 -9.26 4.23 5.30
C SER A 264 -10.31 3.17 5.60
N PRO A 265 -9.96 2.09 6.32
CA PRO A 265 -10.90 1.00 6.58
C PRO A 265 -12.11 1.47 7.40
N GLY A 266 -13.27 0.86 7.17
CA GLY A 266 -14.44 1.01 8.04
C GLY A 266 -14.20 0.27 9.35
N LEU A 267 -14.56 0.88 10.49
CA LEU A 267 -14.33 0.32 11.82
C LEU A 267 -15.53 -0.48 12.34
N GLU A 268 -16.76 -0.14 11.93
CA GLU A 268 -17.97 -0.70 12.51
C GLU A 268 -18.04 -2.23 12.49
N GLY A 269 -17.79 -2.83 11.31
CA GLY A 269 -17.90 -4.28 11.17
C GLY A 269 -16.89 -5.05 11.99
N ILE A 270 -15.66 -4.57 12.05
CA ILE A 270 -14.58 -5.27 12.75
C ILE A 270 -14.65 -5.04 14.27
N GLU A 271 -14.97 -3.84 14.73
CA GLU A 271 -15.16 -3.57 16.18
C GLU A 271 -16.33 -4.37 16.73
N ARG A 272 -17.45 -4.47 16.00
CA ARG A 272 -18.59 -5.32 16.37
C ARG A 272 -18.27 -6.81 16.39
N ALA A 273 -17.47 -7.29 15.43
CA ALA A 273 -17.13 -8.69 15.32
C ALA A 273 -16.13 -9.15 16.39
N THR A 274 -15.19 -8.27 16.77
CA THR A 274 -14.06 -8.62 17.63
C THR A 274 -14.19 -8.09 19.06
N GLY A 275 -14.98 -7.03 19.28
CA GLY A 275 -15.02 -6.28 20.54
C GLY A 275 -13.76 -5.45 20.81
N ILE A 276 -12.84 -5.35 19.83
CA ILE A 276 -11.57 -4.61 19.96
C ILE A 276 -11.79 -3.16 19.56
N ASP A 277 -11.31 -2.22 20.35
CA ASP A 277 -11.33 -0.79 20.04
C ASP A 277 -10.20 -0.44 19.05
N VAL A 278 -10.54 -0.48 17.79
CA VAL A 278 -9.60 -0.16 16.71
C VAL A 278 -9.34 1.34 16.64
N ALA A 279 -10.35 2.17 16.97
CA ALA A 279 -10.19 3.62 16.98
C ALA A 279 -9.16 4.05 18.04
N GLU A 280 -9.19 3.44 19.24
CA GLU A 280 -8.20 3.69 20.29
C GLU A 280 -6.79 3.33 19.80
N ALA A 281 -6.60 2.15 19.22
CA ALA A 281 -5.28 1.73 18.70
C ALA A 281 -4.72 2.68 17.65
N LEU A 282 -5.57 3.29 16.81
CA LEU A 282 -5.16 4.29 15.84
C LEU A 282 -4.69 5.59 16.51
N VAL A 283 -5.39 6.05 17.56
CA VAL A 283 -5.01 7.28 18.28
C VAL A 283 -3.75 7.06 19.10
N GLU A 284 -3.60 5.90 19.77
CA GLU A 284 -2.37 5.51 20.46
C GLU A 284 -1.15 5.55 19.53
N HIS A 285 -1.29 4.97 18.33
CA HIS A 285 -0.23 5.02 17.33
C HIS A 285 0.12 6.46 16.91
N ILE A 286 -0.86 7.36 16.78
CA ILE A 286 -0.61 8.77 16.48
C ILE A 286 0.18 9.44 17.61
N GLU A 287 -0.16 9.18 18.88
CA GLU A 287 0.56 9.70 20.03
C GLU A 287 2.03 9.32 20.00
N ASP A 288 2.32 8.04 19.73
CA ASP A 288 3.68 7.53 19.63
C ASP A 288 4.47 8.19 18.50
N GLN A 289 3.82 8.42 17.36
CA GLN A 289 4.50 8.90 16.15
C GLN A 289 4.66 10.42 16.09
N VAL A 290 3.78 11.21 16.67
CA VAL A 290 3.90 12.68 16.69
C VAL A 290 5.19 13.12 17.41
N LEU A 291 5.63 12.36 18.42
CA LEU A 291 6.89 12.61 19.12
C LEU A 291 8.13 12.22 18.29
N PHE A 292 7.98 11.32 17.32
CA PHE A 292 9.05 10.80 16.45
C PHE A 292 8.63 10.89 14.98
N PRO A 293 8.48 12.11 14.41
CA PRO A 293 7.97 12.26 13.05
C PRO A 293 8.91 11.60 12.04
N GLU A 294 8.38 10.70 11.24
CA GLU A 294 9.10 10.17 10.08
C GLU A 294 9.34 11.29 9.06
N VAL A 295 10.55 11.35 8.56
CA VAL A 295 10.94 12.33 7.56
C VAL A 295 10.90 11.65 6.19
N ASP A 296 10.38 12.32 5.17
CA ASP A 296 10.61 11.92 3.78
C ASP A 296 12.10 12.07 3.45
N VAL A 297 12.84 10.99 3.76
CA VAL A 297 14.28 10.90 3.59
C VAL A 297 14.66 11.16 2.13
N ARG A 298 13.86 10.64 1.17
CA ARG A 298 14.15 10.78 -0.25
C ARG A 298 14.13 12.24 -0.68
N GLN A 299 13.08 12.98 -0.31
CA GLN A 299 12.97 14.41 -0.63
C GLN A 299 14.09 15.21 0.00
N ARG A 300 14.43 14.96 1.27
CA ARG A 300 15.48 15.71 1.99
C ARG A 300 16.88 15.40 1.50
N LEU A 301 17.19 14.11 1.25
CA LEU A 301 18.53 13.70 0.82
C LEU A 301 18.86 14.10 -0.63
N THR A 302 17.84 14.33 -1.48
CA THR A 302 18.05 14.76 -2.88
C THR A 302 18.08 16.28 -3.06
N LEU A 303 17.93 17.08 -1.99
CA LEU A 303 18.08 18.54 -2.03
C LEU A 303 19.53 18.96 -2.29
N GLU A 304 20.50 18.17 -1.86
CA GLU A 304 21.92 18.46 -2.12
C GLU A 304 22.25 18.12 -3.57
N LYS A 305 22.80 19.11 -4.28
CA LYS A 305 23.11 18.96 -5.70
C LYS A 305 24.15 17.86 -5.95
N GLY A 306 23.81 16.91 -6.79
CA GLY A 306 24.69 15.80 -7.17
C GLY A 306 24.58 14.56 -6.27
N TYR A 307 23.75 14.56 -5.24
CA TYR A 307 23.46 13.37 -4.42
C TYR A 307 22.18 12.69 -4.89
N THR A 308 22.12 11.37 -4.71
CA THR A 308 20.95 10.55 -5.05
C THR A 308 20.86 9.31 -4.19
N ILE A 309 19.66 8.73 -4.15
CA ILE A 309 19.44 7.39 -3.61
C ILE A 309 19.22 6.46 -4.81
N THR A 310 19.93 5.36 -4.84
CA THR A 310 19.81 4.35 -5.90
C THR A 310 19.97 2.94 -5.35
N GLU A 311 19.39 1.98 -6.06
CA GLU A 311 19.52 0.57 -5.75
C GLU A 311 20.39 -0.12 -6.81
N PHE A 312 21.34 -0.93 -6.37
CA PHE A 312 22.20 -1.77 -7.22
C PHE A 312 21.94 -3.22 -6.92
N HIS A 313 21.65 -4.00 -7.96
CA HIS A 313 21.74 -5.45 -7.87
C HIS A 313 23.19 -5.87 -8.11
N VAL A 314 23.70 -6.79 -7.28
CA VAL A 314 25.08 -7.29 -7.32
C VAL A 314 25.20 -8.43 -8.32
N PRO A 315 25.70 -8.20 -9.55
CA PRO A 315 25.93 -9.25 -10.54
C PRO A 315 27.30 -9.93 -10.28
N PRO A 316 27.62 -11.02 -10.99
CA PRO A 316 28.89 -11.73 -10.85
C PRO A 316 30.15 -10.88 -11.11
N ASP A 317 30.03 -9.86 -11.96
CA ASP A 317 31.10 -8.92 -12.33
C ASP A 317 31.08 -7.61 -11.52
N PHE A 318 30.34 -7.58 -10.41
CA PHE A 318 30.27 -6.39 -9.58
C PHE A 318 31.63 -6.09 -8.93
N PRO A 319 32.13 -4.84 -9.06
CA PRO A 319 33.51 -4.50 -8.63
C PRO A 319 33.79 -4.72 -7.13
N LEU A 320 32.75 -4.76 -6.32
CA LEU A 320 32.86 -4.90 -4.85
C LEU A 320 32.34 -6.25 -4.34
N LEU A 321 32.09 -7.21 -5.25
CA LEU A 321 31.62 -8.55 -4.87
C LEU A 321 32.62 -9.24 -3.95
N GLY A 322 32.12 -9.77 -2.84
CA GLY A 322 32.89 -10.50 -1.83
C GLY A 322 33.61 -9.63 -0.82
N LEU A 323 33.68 -8.31 -1.01
CA LEU A 323 34.27 -7.39 -0.03
C LEU A 323 33.27 -7.11 1.10
N THR A 324 33.79 -6.78 2.28
CA THR A 324 32.98 -6.17 3.34
C THR A 324 32.69 -4.71 2.99
N LEU A 325 31.68 -4.11 3.63
CA LEU A 325 31.39 -2.69 3.41
C LEU A 325 32.57 -1.79 3.78
N GLU A 326 33.33 -2.16 4.82
CA GLU A 326 34.55 -1.46 5.23
C GLU A 326 35.65 -1.58 4.16
N GLU A 327 35.93 -2.81 3.68
CA GLU A 327 36.93 -3.08 2.63
C GLU A 327 36.54 -2.42 1.29
N SER A 328 35.25 -2.22 1.01
CA SER A 328 34.74 -1.59 -0.20
C SER A 328 35.14 -0.11 -0.35
N GLY A 329 35.46 0.55 0.77
CA GLY A 329 35.80 1.97 0.82
C GLY A 329 34.69 2.90 0.35
N LEU A 330 33.44 2.46 0.34
CA LEU A 330 32.29 3.26 -0.11
C LEU A 330 32.10 4.51 0.73
N ASP A 331 32.24 4.40 2.06
CA ASP A 331 32.14 5.53 2.99
C ASP A 331 33.16 6.64 2.69
N ALA A 332 34.41 6.26 2.38
CA ALA A 332 35.46 7.22 2.02
C ALA A 332 35.18 7.94 0.68
N ARG A 333 34.26 7.41 -0.12
CA ARG A 333 33.82 7.97 -1.41
C ARG A 333 32.47 8.66 -1.35
N ASP A 334 32.01 9.04 -0.14
CA ASP A 334 30.70 9.65 0.11
C ASP A 334 29.52 8.78 -0.35
N VAL A 335 29.61 7.46 -0.16
CA VAL A 335 28.52 6.52 -0.45
C VAL A 335 28.19 5.71 0.79
N ARG A 336 26.95 5.81 1.25
CA ARG A 336 26.39 5.04 2.37
C ARG A 336 25.48 3.93 1.85
N VAL A 337 25.70 2.71 2.33
CA VAL A 337 24.73 1.62 2.13
C VAL A 337 23.68 1.70 3.24
N LEU A 338 22.45 2.00 2.86
CA LEU A 338 21.33 2.17 3.78
C LEU A 338 20.69 0.83 4.16
N SER A 339 20.63 -0.09 3.20
CA SER A 339 20.17 -1.47 3.42
C SER A 339 20.74 -2.43 2.37
N ILE A 340 20.77 -3.71 2.72
CA ILE A 340 21.08 -4.82 1.83
C ILE A 340 19.84 -5.73 1.82
N GLN A 341 19.26 -5.97 0.66
CA GLN A 341 18.26 -7.02 0.48
C GLN A 341 18.93 -8.27 -0.06
N ARG A 342 18.83 -9.37 0.68
CA ARG A 342 19.40 -10.68 0.35
C ARG A 342 18.27 -11.72 0.30
N GLY A 343 17.79 -11.99 -0.90
CA GLY A 343 16.56 -12.77 -1.08
C GLY A 343 15.36 -12.10 -0.39
N SER A 344 14.71 -12.78 0.53
CA SER A 344 13.58 -12.26 1.31
C SER A 344 14.00 -11.49 2.58
N VAL A 345 15.30 -11.45 2.91
CA VAL A 345 15.82 -10.82 4.12
C VAL A 345 16.32 -9.41 3.81
N VAL A 346 15.86 -8.42 4.58
CA VAL A 346 16.39 -7.04 4.53
C VAL A 346 17.30 -6.84 5.74
N ILE A 347 18.54 -6.42 5.49
CA ILE A 347 19.52 -6.03 6.50
C ILE A 347 19.57 -4.49 6.53
N PRO A 348 18.85 -3.83 7.45
CA PRO A 348 18.86 -2.38 7.55
C PRO A 348 20.13 -1.89 8.23
N ASN A 349 20.64 -0.75 7.79
CA ASN A 349 21.85 -0.12 8.35
C ASN A 349 22.99 -1.12 8.58
N PRO A 350 23.48 -1.80 7.51
CA PRO A 350 24.48 -2.86 7.63
C PRO A 350 25.78 -2.31 8.19
N GLY A 351 26.39 -3.07 9.11
CA GLY A 351 27.68 -2.74 9.71
C GLY A 351 28.85 -2.92 8.72
N GLY A 352 29.99 -2.28 9.00
CA GLY A 352 31.18 -2.34 8.14
C GLY A 352 31.69 -3.75 7.80
N GLN A 353 31.43 -4.72 8.68
CA GLN A 353 31.80 -6.14 8.49
C GLN A 353 30.82 -6.93 7.62
N GLU A 354 29.68 -6.35 7.26
CA GLU A 354 28.71 -7.01 6.38
C GLU A 354 29.30 -7.16 4.97
N ARG A 355 29.20 -8.37 4.44
CA ARG A 355 29.82 -8.73 3.15
C ARG A 355 28.81 -8.60 2.01
N ILE A 356 29.28 -8.05 0.89
CA ILE A 356 28.50 -7.90 -0.35
C ILE A 356 28.51 -9.24 -1.09
N LEU A 357 27.33 -9.86 -1.26
CA LEU A 357 27.19 -11.17 -1.89
C LEU A 357 26.50 -11.06 -3.25
N LEU A 358 26.71 -12.08 -4.08
CA LEU A 358 26.03 -12.22 -5.37
C LEU A 358 24.51 -12.24 -5.15
N GLY A 359 23.78 -11.47 -5.95
CA GLY A 359 22.32 -11.38 -5.88
C GLY A 359 21.79 -10.41 -4.82
N ASP A 360 22.67 -9.80 -3.99
CA ASP A 360 22.24 -8.74 -3.09
C ASP A 360 21.70 -7.53 -3.86
N ALA A 361 20.69 -6.84 -3.31
CA ALA A 361 20.30 -5.51 -3.76
C ALA A 361 20.72 -4.48 -2.69
N LEU A 362 21.64 -3.57 -3.08
CA LEU A 362 22.20 -2.55 -2.21
C LEU A 362 21.45 -1.22 -2.40
N LEU A 363 20.74 -0.76 -1.40
CA LEU A 363 20.17 0.59 -1.38
C LEU A 363 21.24 1.57 -0.88
N CYS A 364 21.70 2.44 -1.78
CA CYS A 364 22.81 3.36 -1.51
C CYS A 364 22.37 4.82 -1.61
N TYR A 365 22.93 5.67 -0.73
CA TYR A 365 22.89 7.12 -0.80
C TYR A 365 24.29 7.68 -1.03
N GLY A 366 24.46 8.60 -1.97
CA GLY A 366 25.76 9.22 -2.23
C GLY A 366 25.82 10.05 -3.49
N LYS A 367 27.03 10.53 -3.83
CA LYS A 367 27.28 11.30 -5.06
C LYS A 367 26.95 10.48 -6.30
N ALA A 368 26.07 11.01 -7.16
CA ALA A 368 25.60 10.33 -8.36
C ALA A 368 26.76 9.92 -9.30
N LEU A 369 27.82 10.71 -9.36
CA LEU A 369 29.02 10.39 -10.16
C LEU A 369 29.77 9.18 -9.58
N THR A 370 29.93 9.11 -8.26
CA THR A 370 30.57 7.96 -7.61
C THR A 370 29.73 6.69 -7.77
N LEU A 371 28.41 6.81 -7.53
CA LEU A 371 27.47 5.69 -7.69
C LEU A 371 27.49 5.12 -9.13
N LYS A 372 27.62 5.98 -10.14
CA LYS A 372 27.77 5.54 -11.53
C LYS A 372 29.01 4.69 -11.79
N THR A 373 30.09 4.88 -11.04
CA THR A 373 31.32 4.07 -11.18
C THR A 373 31.16 2.63 -10.69
N LEU A 374 30.12 2.36 -9.91
CA LEU A 374 29.80 1.02 -9.41
C LEU A 374 28.99 0.20 -10.42
N ILE A 375 28.46 0.84 -11.46
CA ILE A 375 27.71 0.15 -12.50
C ILE A 375 28.72 -0.59 -13.41
N PRO A 376 28.61 -1.92 -13.58
CA PRO A 376 29.44 -2.68 -14.52
C PRO A 376 29.38 -2.08 -15.92
N LYS A 377 30.51 -2.01 -16.59
CA LYS A 377 30.65 -1.33 -17.91
C LYS A 377 29.99 -2.05 -19.07
N ASP A 378 29.57 -3.31 -18.88
CA ASP A 378 28.91 -4.08 -19.94
C ASP A 378 27.38 -4.21 -19.70
N PRO A 379 26.55 -3.38 -20.39
CA PRO A 379 25.10 -3.49 -20.31
C PRO A 379 24.52 -4.71 -21.06
N ALA A 380 25.29 -5.44 -21.83
CA ALA A 380 24.82 -6.62 -22.59
C ALA A 380 24.62 -7.85 -21.68
N GLY A 381 25.33 -7.96 -20.55
CA GLY A 381 25.12 -9.00 -19.54
C GLY A 381 23.78 -8.94 -18.84
N ARG A 382 23.16 -7.75 -18.71
CA ARG A 382 21.86 -7.56 -18.08
C ARG A 382 20.69 -8.23 -18.81
N ARG A 383 20.79 -8.39 -20.14
CA ARG A 383 19.72 -9.01 -20.95
C ARG A 383 19.78 -10.54 -20.94
N ARG A 384 20.95 -11.14 -20.66
CA ARG A 384 21.11 -12.61 -20.65
C ARG A 384 20.77 -13.23 -19.30
N GLY A 385 21.03 -12.58 -18.16
CA GLY A 385 20.67 -13.10 -16.83
C GLY A 385 19.16 -13.14 -16.60
N ALA A 386 18.45 -12.08 -16.97
CA ALA A 386 17.00 -12.00 -16.85
C ALA A 386 16.21 -12.94 -17.80
N GLN A 387 16.84 -13.38 -18.89
CA GLN A 387 16.24 -14.37 -19.83
C GLN A 387 16.48 -15.82 -19.40
N GLN A 388 17.58 -16.12 -18.73
CA GLN A 388 17.86 -17.47 -18.25
C GLN A 388 17.07 -17.86 -17.00
N GLU A 389 16.71 -16.88 -16.15
CA GLU A 389 15.80 -17.11 -15.02
C GLU A 389 14.32 -17.22 -15.45
N ALA A 390 13.95 -16.65 -16.58
CA ALA A 390 12.58 -16.74 -17.12
C ALA A 390 12.33 -17.98 -18.01
N GLU A 391 13.36 -18.72 -18.42
CA GLU A 391 13.25 -19.95 -19.22
C GLU A 391 13.53 -21.22 -18.41
N GLY A 392 13.77 -21.10 -17.09
CA GLY A 392 14.11 -22.20 -16.17
C GLY A 392 13.03 -22.57 -15.15
N GLU A 393 11.81 -21.99 -15.26
CA GLU A 393 10.64 -22.38 -14.45
C GLU A 393 9.46 -22.88 -15.30
#